data_2bd004e5cd3a08a01b993cad6bb1f0e3
#
_entry.id   2bd004e5cd3a08a01b993cad6bb1f0e3
#
_cell.length_a   1.000
_cell.length_b   1.000
_cell.length_c   1.000
_cell.angle_alpha   90.00
_cell.angle_beta   90.00
_cell.angle_gamma   90.00
#
_symmetry.space_group_name_H-M   'P 1'
#
loop_
_entity.id
_entity.type
_entity.pdbx_description
1 polymer ?
#
loop_
_entity_poly.entity_id
_entity_poly.type
_entity_poly.pdbx_seq_one_letter_code
_entity_poly.pdbx_strand_id
1 'polypeptide(L)'
;MFFPFRQTFAIEYLQHVKGLSLQQASNVNSGVFAAAVFATPLFGLLADRVGHRALLLTVGTVLLPVTLMVLSLTDLNPWWSTALMGVSWSMVPAIIWPATTLIVESRRLGTGLGVITLLQAVALWGSNRIAGWLATEAGAGPDNPAGYDTMIWFFGAVSIAALISVVLLWQRESGPHGHGLENARATAGAG
;
A
#
# COMPACT_ATOMS: atom_id res chain seq x y z
N MET A 1 -3.48 -1.95 3.32
CA MET A 1 -4.20 -2.85 2.46
C MET A 1 -3.34 -3.88 1.77
N PHE A 2 -2.32 -3.44 1.12
CA PHE A 2 -1.34 -4.25 0.44
C PHE A 2 -0.55 -5.18 1.38
N PHE A 3 -0.24 -4.70 2.56
CA PHE A 3 0.51 -5.42 3.58
C PHE A 3 -0.08 -6.79 3.95
N PRO A 4 -1.41 -6.92 4.21
CA PRO A 4 -1.99 -8.21 4.55
C PRO A 4 -1.79 -9.27 3.46
N PHE A 5 -2.10 -8.92 2.21
CA PHE A 5 -1.91 -9.83 1.08
C PHE A 5 -0.46 -10.30 0.99
N ARG A 6 0.47 -9.35 0.98
CA ARG A 6 1.89 -9.65 0.78
C ARG A 6 2.53 -10.46 1.91
N GLN A 7 2.20 -10.13 3.17
CA GLN A 7 2.82 -10.82 4.31
C GLN A 7 2.27 -12.22 4.52
N THR A 8 1.01 -12.44 4.21
CA THR A 8 0.31 -13.68 4.58
C THR A 8 0.05 -14.58 3.38
N PHE A 9 -0.42 -14.02 2.27
CA PHE A 9 -0.96 -14.82 1.17
C PHE A 9 -0.13 -14.82 -0.11
N ALA A 10 0.77 -13.85 -0.30
CA ALA A 10 1.47 -13.68 -1.58
C ALA A 10 2.32 -14.89 -1.97
N ILE A 11 3.00 -15.53 -1.03
CA ILE A 11 3.85 -16.69 -1.32
C ILE A 11 2.99 -17.86 -1.77
N GLU A 12 1.92 -18.18 -1.04
CA GLU A 12 0.98 -19.25 -1.40
C GLU A 12 0.32 -18.99 -2.75
N TYR A 13 -0.13 -17.74 -2.97
CA TYR A 13 -0.69 -17.31 -4.25
C TYR A 13 0.29 -17.52 -5.41
N LEU A 14 1.53 -17.10 -5.25
CA LEU A 14 2.57 -17.26 -6.28
C LEU A 14 2.90 -18.75 -6.55
N GLN A 15 2.83 -19.59 -5.54
CA GLN A 15 3.04 -21.03 -5.69
C GLN A 15 1.85 -21.70 -6.39
N HIS A 16 0.65 -21.49 -5.90
CA HIS A 16 -0.51 -22.28 -6.33
C HIS A 16 -1.14 -21.71 -7.61
N VAL A 17 -1.13 -20.40 -7.81
CA VAL A 17 -1.74 -19.75 -8.99
C VAL A 17 -0.71 -19.56 -10.12
N LYS A 18 0.52 -19.14 -9.78
CA LYS A 18 1.57 -18.88 -10.79
C LYS A 18 2.54 -20.04 -10.97
N GLY A 19 2.40 -21.15 -10.23
CA GLY A 19 3.19 -22.35 -10.38
C GLY A 19 4.66 -22.20 -9.99
N LEU A 20 5.01 -21.20 -9.18
CA LEU A 20 6.39 -20.98 -8.75
C LEU A 20 6.79 -21.95 -7.63
N SER A 21 8.05 -22.35 -7.60
CA SER A 21 8.60 -23.04 -6.42
C SER A 21 8.59 -22.10 -5.20
N LEU A 22 8.61 -22.65 -3.98
CA LEU A 22 8.68 -21.88 -2.75
C LEU A 22 9.84 -20.86 -2.76
N GLN A 23 11.02 -21.29 -3.24
CA GLN A 23 12.18 -20.41 -3.32
C GLN A 23 11.97 -19.26 -4.32
N GLN A 24 11.39 -19.55 -5.48
CA GLN A 24 11.08 -18.52 -6.49
C GLN A 24 10.03 -17.55 -5.97
N ALA A 25 8.94 -18.06 -5.38
CA ALA A 25 7.87 -17.24 -4.79
C ALA A 25 8.40 -16.32 -3.67
N SER A 26 9.26 -16.85 -2.81
CA SER A 26 9.92 -16.08 -1.74
C SER A 26 10.84 -14.99 -2.29
N ASN A 27 11.63 -15.29 -3.32
CA ASN A 27 12.52 -14.33 -3.96
C ASN A 27 11.72 -13.20 -4.63
N VAL A 28 10.68 -13.55 -5.40
CA VAL A 28 9.77 -12.59 -6.02
C VAL A 28 9.11 -11.71 -4.97
N ASN A 29 8.56 -12.29 -3.91
CA ASN A 29 7.95 -11.54 -2.81
C ASN A 29 8.93 -10.61 -2.10
N SER A 30 10.20 -11.00 -1.96
CA SER A 30 11.26 -10.17 -1.39
C SER A 30 11.64 -8.99 -2.29
N GLY A 31 11.45 -9.11 -3.60
CA GLY A 31 11.68 -8.06 -4.59
C GLY A 31 10.88 -6.78 -4.31
N VAL A 32 9.72 -6.89 -3.64
CA VAL A 32 8.94 -5.72 -3.19
C VAL A 32 9.79 -4.82 -2.29
N PHE A 33 10.50 -5.42 -1.32
CA PHE A 33 11.34 -4.64 -0.41
C PHE A 33 12.54 -4.06 -1.12
N ALA A 34 13.17 -4.80 -2.04
CA ALA A 34 14.27 -4.28 -2.84
C ALA A 34 13.84 -3.03 -3.62
N ALA A 35 12.69 -3.08 -4.29
CA ALA A 35 12.14 -1.92 -4.98
C ALA A 35 11.82 -0.76 -4.01
N ALA A 36 11.23 -1.06 -2.84
CA ALA A 36 10.88 -0.06 -1.86
C ALA A 36 12.09 0.64 -1.22
N VAL A 37 13.20 -0.07 -1.01
CA VAL A 37 14.44 0.51 -0.45
C VAL A 37 14.95 1.65 -1.32
N PHE A 38 14.89 1.52 -2.65
CA PHE A 38 15.30 2.57 -3.57
C PHE A 38 14.21 3.63 -3.79
N ALA A 39 12.96 3.20 -3.88
CA ALA A 39 11.85 4.09 -4.19
C ALA A 39 11.46 5.00 -3.02
N THR A 40 11.53 4.53 -1.76
CA THR A 40 11.14 5.33 -0.58
C THR A 40 11.95 6.64 -0.45
N PRO A 41 13.28 6.64 -0.52
CA PRO A 41 14.05 7.89 -0.49
C PRO A 41 13.75 8.81 -1.67
N LEU A 42 13.56 8.24 -2.87
CA LEU A 42 13.24 9.03 -4.06
C LEU A 42 11.89 9.74 -3.91
N PHE A 43 10.87 9.05 -3.42
CA PHE A 43 9.55 9.68 -3.20
C PHE A 43 9.55 10.64 -2.02
N GLY A 44 10.35 10.38 -0.98
CA GLY A 44 10.56 11.35 0.09
C GLY A 44 11.15 12.65 -0.44
N LEU A 45 12.24 12.57 -1.18
CA LEU A 45 12.87 13.73 -1.83
C LEU A 45 11.93 14.43 -2.82
N LEU A 46 11.16 13.68 -3.59
CA LEU A 46 10.17 14.24 -4.51
C LEU A 46 9.10 15.01 -3.76
N ALA A 47 8.53 14.42 -2.71
CA ALA A 47 7.52 15.05 -1.87
C ALA A 47 8.03 16.31 -1.17
N ASP A 48 9.30 16.35 -0.80
CA ASP A 48 9.90 17.52 -0.16
C ASP A 48 10.19 18.65 -1.16
N ARG A 49 10.57 18.31 -2.40
CA ARG A 49 10.88 19.30 -3.44
C ARG A 49 9.64 19.88 -4.13
N VAL A 50 8.69 19.01 -4.45
CA VAL A 50 7.52 19.37 -5.27
C VAL A 50 6.33 19.76 -4.39
N GLY A 51 6.27 19.28 -3.15
CA GLY A 51 5.07 19.33 -2.33
C GLY A 51 4.05 18.31 -2.84
N HIS A 52 2.80 18.75 -3.01
CA HIS A 52 1.71 17.92 -3.55
C HIS A 52 1.60 16.51 -2.92
N ARG A 53 1.79 16.44 -1.60
CA ARG A 53 1.87 15.18 -0.86
C ARG A 53 0.58 14.36 -0.96
N ALA A 54 -0.59 15.01 -0.91
CA ALA A 54 -1.85 14.31 -1.05
C ALA A 54 -2.06 13.79 -2.48
N LEU A 55 -1.62 14.55 -3.51
CA LEU A 55 -1.62 14.08 -4.90
C LEU A 55 -0.71 12.87 -5.09
N LEU A 56 0.54 12.92 -4.59
CA LEU A 56 1.49 11.81 -4.67
C LEU A 56 0.94 10.56 -3.95
N LEU A 57 0.31 10.73 -2.79
CA LEU A 57 -0.34 9.63 -2.08
C LEU A 57 -1.49 9.03 -2.90
N THR A 58 -2.26 9.88 -3.61
CA THR A 58 -3.33 9.44 -4.51
C THR A 58 -2.76 8.59 -5.64
N VAL A 59 -1.68 9.04 -6.28
CA VAL A 59 -1.00 8.27 -7.35
C VAL A 59 -0.52 6.91 -6.83
N GLY A 60 0.15 6.86 -5.68
CA GLY A 60 0.58 5.61 -5.06
C GLY A 60 -0.59 4.67 -4.75
N THR A 61 -1.71 5.23 -4.28
CA THR A 61 -2.91 4.44 -3.96
C THR A 61 -3.62 3.92 -5.20
N VAL A 62 -3.62 4.66 -6.31
CA VAL A 62 -4.15 4.19 -7.61
C VAL A 62 -3.33 3.03 -8.17
N LEU A 63 -2.02 3.07 -8.02
CA LEU A 63 -1.14 2.00 -8.51
C LEU A 63 -1.36 0.66 -7.78
N LEU A 64 -1.81 0.65 -6.52
CA LEU A 64 -2.01 -0.58 -5.76
C LEU A 64 -3.04 -1.55 -6.38
N PRO A 65 -4.29 -1.14 -6.68
CA PRO A 65 -5.23 -2.05 -7.36
C PRO A 65 -4.75 -2.44 -8.76
N VAL A 66 -4.07 -1.53 -9.47
CA VAL A 66 -3.49 -1.85 -10.79
C VAL A 66 -2.46 -2.97 -10.65
N THR A 67 -1.59 -2.94 -9.65
CA THR A 67 -0.60 -4.00 -9.44
C THR A 67 -1.23 -5.35 -9.11
N LEU A 68 -2.31 -5.37 -8.33
CA LEU A 68 -3.07 -6.58 -8.04
C LEU A 68 -3.75 -7.13 -9.30
N MET A 69 -4.35 -6.26 -10.12
CA MET A 69 -4.95 -6.66 -11.39
C MET A 69 -3.89 -7.23 -12.36
N VAL A 70 -2.74 -6.57 -12.48
CA VAL A 70 -1.64 -7.08 -13.31
C VAL A 70 -1.17 -8.44 -12.82
N LEU A 71 -1.05 -8.63 -11.50
CA LEU A 71 -0.62 -9.91 -10.93
C LEU A 71 -1.66 -11.02 -11.17
N SER A 72 -2.96 -10.71 -11.04
CA SER A 72 -4.03 -11.72 -11.12
C SER A 72 -4.49 -12.01 -12.54
N LEU A 73 -4.66 -10.97 -13.37
CA LEU A 73 -5.29 -11.08 -14.68
C LEU A 73 -4.30 -11.26 -15.85
N THR A 74 -2.99 -11.15 -15.59
CA THR A 74 -1.99 -11.27 -16.66
C THR A 74 -1.01 -12.40 -16.36
N ASP A 75 -0.47 -13.00 -17.41
CA ASP A 75 0.62 -13.99 -17.34
C ASP A 75 2.00 -13.35 -17.43
N LEU A 76 2.07 -12.03 -17.17
CA LEU A 76 3.34 -11.32 -17.11
C LEU A 76 4.22 -11.90 -15.98
N ASN A 77 5.53 -11.82 -16.20
CA ASN A 77 6.47 -12.26 -15.19
C ASN A 77 6.19 -11.58 -13.84
N PRO A 78 5.93 -12.34 -12.76
CA PRO A 78 5.56 -11.81 -11.45
C PRO A 78 6.53 -10.76 -10.88
N TRP A 79 7.78 -10.74 -11.33
CA TRP A 79 8.77 -9.73 -10.94
C TRP A 79 8.33 -8.30 -11.28
N TRP A 80 7.68 -8.08 -12.42
CA TRP A 80 7.20 -6.75 -12.80
C TRP A 80 6.08 -6.26 -11.90
N SER A 81 5.10 -7.13 -11.63
CA SER A 81 4.00 -6.80 -10.71
C SER A 81 4.53 -6.51 -9.31
N THR A 82 5.49 -7.32 -8.85
CA THR A 82 6.11 -7.20 -7.53
C THR A 82 6.95 -5.93 -7.41
N ALA A 83 7.73 -5.58 -8.44
CA ALA A 83 8.50 -4.34 -8.46
C ALA A 83 7.57 -3.10 -8.44
N LEU A 84 6.53 -3.08 -9.29
CA LEU A 84 5.53 -2.01 -9.32
C LEU A 84 4.81 -1.88 -7.97
N MET A 85 4.53 -2.99 -7.33
CA MET A 85 3.94 -3.09 -6.01
C MET A 85 4.85 -2.47 -4.93
N GLY A 86 6.15 -2.73 -4.98
CA GLY A 86 7.14 -2.12 -4.10
C GLY A 86 7.24 -0.60 -4.28
N VAL A 87 7.20 -0.14 -5.52
CA VAL A 87 7.18 1.29 -5.86
C VAL A 87 5.91 1.95 -5.29
N SER A 88 4.74 1.38 -5.54
CA SER A 88 3.45 1.90 -5.04
C SER A 88 3.41 1.96 -3.52
N TRP A 89 3.88 0.89 -2.88
CA TRP A 89 3.94 0.81 -1.42
C TRP A 89 4.88 1.86 -0.82
N SER A 90 6.03 2.13 -1.44
CA SER A 90 7.03 3.05 -0.89
C SER A 90 6.53 4.49 -0.79
N MET A 91 5.55 4.89 -1.61
CA MET A 91 4.95 6.23 -1.57
C MET A 91 4.15 6.46 -0.28
N VAL A 92 3.52 5.42 0.26
CA VAL A 92 2.67 5.54 1.45
C VAL A 92 3.47 5.96 2.70
N PRO A 93 4.49 5.21 3.16
CA PRO A 93 5.28 5.62 4.32
C PRO A 93 6.09 6.89 4.06
N ALA A 94 6.63 7.09 2.84
CA ALA A 94 7.40 8.28 2.50
C ALA A 94 6.59 9.58 2.65
N ILE A 95 5.25 9.51 2.55
CA ILE A 95 4.38 10.66 2.61
C ILE A 95 3.62 10.76 3.93
N ILE A 96 3.03 9.67 4.42
CA ILE A 96 2.15 9.69 5.62
C ILE A 96 2.93 10.09 6.87
N TRP A 97 4.12 9.51 7.10
CA TRP A 97 4.89 9.80 8.30
C TRP A 97 5.31 11.27 8.40
N PRO A 98 5.93 11.88 7.36
CA PRO A 98 6.23 13.30 7.39
C PRO A 98 4.97 14.19 7.42
N ALA A 99 3.90 13.83 6.68
CA ALA A 99 2.65 14.58 6.69
C ALA A 99 2.02 14.67 8.09
N THR A 100 2.13 13.61 8.88
CA THR A 100 1.64 13.60 10.26
C THR A 100 2.33 14.64 11.11
N THR A 101 3.63 14.86 10.92
CA THR A 101 4.39 15.88 11.69
C THR A 101 4.00 17.31 11.34
N LEU A 102 3.39 17.53 10.20
CA LEU A 102 2.90 18.86 9.77
C LEU A 102 1.52 19.18 10.35
N ILE A 103 0.70 18.16 10.60
CA ILE A 103 -0.69 18.33 11.04
C ILE A 103 -0.80 18.29 12.57
N VAL A 104 0.02 17.44 13.20
CA VAL A 104 -0.05 17.20 14.65
C VAL A 104 0.94 18.09 15.38
N GLU A 105 0.49 18.78 16.43
CA GLU A 105 1.36 19.56 17.32
C GLU A 105 2.49 18.71 17.89
N SER A 106 3.71 19.24 17.95
CA SER A 106 4.91 18.54 18.43
C SER A 106 4.72 17.88 19.81
N ARG A 107 3.94 18.53 20.69
CA ARG A 107 3.64 17.99 22.04
C ARG A 107 2.79 16.71 21.99
N ARG A 108 1.99 16.52 20.94
CA ARG A 108 1.05 15.38 20.78
C ARG A 108 1.49 14.41 19.68
N LEU A 109 2.66 14.64 19.09
CA LEU A 109 3.13 13.86 17.95
C LEU A 109 3.23 12.35 18.25
N GLY A 110 3.76 11.99 19.43
CA GLY A 110 3.85 10.59 19.86
C GLY A 110 2.48 9.91 19.93
N THR A 111 1.47 10.60 20.47
CA THR A 111 0.09 10.10 20.51
C THR A 111 -0.50 9.97 19.11
N GLY A 112 -0.29 10.96 18.24
CA GLY A 112 -0.77 10.92 16.85
C GLY A 112 -0.19 9.73 16.06
N LEU A 113 1.11 9.53 16.15
CA LEU A 113 1.79 8.38 15.53
C LEU A 113 1.31 7.05 16.12
N GLY A 114 1.11 6.99 17.44
CA GLY A 114 0.57 5.80 18.12
C GLY A 114 -0.84 5.44 17.64
N VAL A 115 -1.73 6.43 17.47
CA VAL A 115 -3.09 6.21 16.94
C VAL A 115 -3.04 5.69 15.51
N ILE A 116 -2.22 6.27 14.63
CA ILE A 116 -2.06 5.80 13.25
C ILE A 116 -1.59 4.34 13.23
N THR A 117 -0.58 4.02 14.05
CA THR A 117 -0.04 2.65 14.15
C THR A 117 -1.08 1.67 14.66
N LEU A 118 -1.87 2.06 15.67
CA LEU A 118 -2.97 1.24 16.20
C LEU A 118 -4.03 0.97 15.14
N LEU A 119 -4.49 2.00 14.43
CA LEU A 119 -5.46 1.85 13.35
C LEU A 119 -4.92 0.96 12.23
N GLN A 120 -3.64 1.11 11.89
CA GLN A 120 -2.97 0.25 10.91
C GLN A 120 -2.95 -1.22 11.38
N ALA A 121 -2.63 -1.49 12.64
CA ALA A 121 -2.59 -2.84 13.19
C ALA A 121 -3.99 -3.49 13.20
N VAL A 122 -5.03 -2.76 13.61
CA VAL A 122 -6.42 -3.24 13.58
C VAL A 122 -6.88 -3.54 12.16
N ALA A 123 -6.59 -2.64 11.21
CA ALA A 123 -6.91 -2.85 9.81
C ALA A 123 -6.17 -4.05 9.20
N LEU A 124 -4.90 -4.25 9.57
CA LEU A 124 -4.09 -5.40 9.16
C LEU A 124 -4.68 -6.71 9.69
N TRP A 125 -4.99 -6.76 10.98
CA TRP A 125 -5.61 -7.92 11.62
C TRP A 125 -6.97 -8.26 10.99
N GLY A 126 -7.85 -7.28 10.84
CA GLY A 126 -9.18 -7.48 10.25
C GLY A 126 -9.11 -7.94 8.80
N SER A 127 -8.25 -7.32 7.99
CA SER A 127 -8.06 -7.70 6.59
C SER A 127 -7.52 -9.12 6.45
N ASN A 128 -6.55 -9.53 7.26
CA ASN A 128 -6.03 -10.90 7.26
C ASN A 128 -7.12 -11.92 7.66
N ARG A 129 -7.92 -11.58 8.68
CA ARG A 129 -8.99 -12.46 9.15
C ARG A 129 -10.05 -12.68 8.08
N ILE A 130 -10.50 -11.61 7.43
CA ILE A 130 -11.51 -11.67 6.37
C ILE A 130 -10.94 -12.39 5.14
N ALA A 131 -9.75 -12.03 4.69
CA ALA A 131 -9.11 -12.65 3.53
C ALA A 131 -8.87 -14.14 3.72
N GLY A 132 -8.39 -14.55 4.91
CA GLY A 132 -8.19 -15.96 5.25
C GLY A 132 -9.51 -16.73 5.28
N TRP A 133 -10.57 -16.15 5.86
CA TRP A 133 -11.89 -16.77 5.84
C TRP A 133 -12.41 -16.94 4.41
N LEU A 134 -12.35 -15.92 3.57
CA LEU A 134 -12.77 -15.98 2.17
C LEU A 134 -12.00 -17.04 1.38
N ALA A 135 -10.68 -17.12 1.56
CA ALA A 135 -9.87 -18.15 0.91
C ALA A 135 -10.26 -19.56 1.36
N THR A 136 -10.53 -19.75 2.64
CA THR A 136 -10.95 -21.05 3.20
C THR A 136 -12.33 -21.46 2.69
N GLU A 137 -13.32 -20.55 2.70
CA GLU A 137 -14.68 -20.81 2.18
C GLU A 137 -14.68 -21.13 0.69
N ALA A 138 -13.78 -20.48 -0.09
CA ALA A 138 -13.61 -20.76 -1.50
C ALA A 138 -12.80 -22.03 -1.76
N GLY A 139 -12.28 -22.72 -0.74
CA GLY A 139 -11.43 -23.90 -0.89
C GLY A 139 -10.12 -23.60 -1.60
N ALA A 140 -9.55 -22.42 -1.41
CA ALA A 140 -8.30 -22.02 -2.04
C ALA A 140 -7.15 -22.94 -1.61
N GLY A 141 -6.38 -23.42 -2.58
CA GLY A 141 -5.26 -24.34 -2.34
C GLY A 141 -4.62 -24.86 -3.63
N PRO A 142 -3.69 -25.81 -3.51
CA PRO A 142 -3.00 -26.40 -4.66
C PRO A 142 -3.97 -27.02 -5.68
N ASP A 143 -5.06 -27.64 -5.19
CA ASP A 143 -6.05 -28.33 -6.02
C ASP A 143 -7.13 -27.39 -6.56
N ASN A 144 -7.25 -26.17 -6.00
CA ASN A 144 -8.20 -25.15 -6.42
C ASN A 144 -7.56 -23.75 -6.40
N PRO A 145 -6.70 -23.42 -7.36
CA PRO A 145 -6.09 -22.08 -7.47
C PRO A 145 -7.11 -20.95 -7.66
N ALA A 146 -8.24 -21.22 -8.32
CA ALA A 146 -9.31 -20.24 -8.53
C ALA A 146 -9.97 -19.79 -7.22
N GLY A 147 -9.87 -20.56 -6.15
CA GLY A 147 -10.34 -20.16 -4.82
C GLY A 147 -9.70 -18.89 -4.28
N TYR A 148 -8.49 -18.54 -4.74
CA TYR A 148 -7.83 -17.28 -4.37
C TYR A 148 -8.48 -16.03 -4.99
N ASP A 149 -9.29 -16.16 -6.04
CA ASP A 149 -9.91 -15.02 -6.73
C ASP A 149 -10.82 -14.22 -5.79
N THR A 150 -11.57 -14.88 -4.93
CA THR A 150 -12.45 -14.21 -3.95
C THR A 150 -11.64 -13.30 -3.01
N MET A 151 -10.50 -13.77 -2.56
CA MET A 151 -9.58 -13.00 -1.73
C MET A 151 -8.97 -11.81 -2.51
N ILE A 152 -8.61 -12.00 -3.77
CA ILE A 152 -8.09 -10.93 -4.66
C ILE A 152 -9.15 -9.85 -4.85
N TRP A 153 -10.41 -10.22 -5.12
CA TRP A 153 -11.50 -9.27 -5.25
C TRP A 153 -11.75 -8.49 -3.94
N PHE A 154 -11.66 -9.14 -2.80
CA PHE A 154 -11.71 -8.45 -1.50
C PHE A 154 -10.62 -7.39 -1.37
N PHE A 155 -9.36 -7.72 -1.66
CA PHE A 155 -8.28 -6.75 -1.61
C PHE A 155 -8.45 -5.65 -2.66
N GLY A 156 -9.01 -5.96 -3.81
CA GLY A 156 -9.40 -4.98 -4.83
C GLY A 156 -10.43 -3.97 -4.31
N ALA A 157 -11.53 -4.46 -3.72
CA ALA A 157 -12.58 -3.62 -3.13
C ALA A 157 -12.04 -2.70 -2.03
N VAL A 158 -11.21 -3.27 -1.16
CA VAL A 158 -10.59 -2.51 -0.06
C VAL A 158 -9.59 -1.47 -0.61
N SER A 159 -8.89 -1.74 -1.72
CA SER A 159 -8.03 -0.76 -2.40
C SER A 159 -8.84 0.39 -3.02
N ILE A 160 -10.02 0.11 -3.55
CA ILE A 160 -10.94 1.14 -4.05
C ILE A 160 -11.43 2.03 -2.89
N ALA A 161 -11.80 1.45 -1.75
CA ALA A 161 -12.20 2.23 -0.57
C ALA A 161 -11.06 3.14 -0.08
N ALA A 162 -9.81 2.65 -0.10
CA ALA A 162 -8.64 3.45 0.22
C ALA A 162 -8.46 4.61 -0.78
N LEU A 163 -8.62 4.32 -2.08
CA LEU A 163 -8.52 5.34 -3.13
C LEU A 163 -9.56 6.46 -2.92
N ILE A 164 -10.81 6.10 -2.65
CA ILE A 164 -11.86 7.09 -2.33
C ILE A 164 -11.43 7.96 -1.14
N SER A 165 -10.92 7.34 -0.07
CA SER A 165 -10.49 8.07 1.12
C SER A 165 -9.35 9.05 0.83
N VAL A 166 -8.37 8.65 0.00
CA VAL A 166 -7.22 9.50 -0.36
C VAL A 166 -7.63 10.61 -1.33
N VAL A 167 -8.54 10.34 -2.26
CA VAL A 167 -9.10 11.38 -3.16
C VAL A 167 -9.87 12.42 -2.36
N LEU A 168 -10.67 12.01 -1.38
CA LEU A 168 -11.37 12.94 -0.47
C LEU A 168 -10.38 13.78 0.35
N LEU A 169 -9.29 13.19 0.82
CA LEU A 169 -8.22 13.89 1.50
C LEU A 169 -7.59 14.94 0.56
N TRP A 170 -7.24 14.55 -0.66
CA TRP A 170 -6.66 15.46 -1.65
C TRP A 170 -7.58 16.63 -1.98
N GLN A 171 -8.87 16.37 -2.23
CA GLN A 171 -9.86 17.44 -2.47
C GLN A 171 -9.94 18.41 -1.29
N ARG A 172 -9.87 17.91 -0.06
CA ARG A 172 -9.94 18.73 1.14
C ARG A 172 -8.68 19.57 1.34
N GLU A 173 -7.51 19.00 1.07
CA GLU A 173 -6.21 19.69 1.17
C GLU A 173 -5.98 20.71 0.05
N SER A 174 -6.58 20.52 -1.12
CA SER A 174 -6.55 21.49 -2.23
C SER A 174 -7.54 22.65 -2.04
N GLY A 175 -8.39 22.60 -1.01
CA GLY A 175 -9.38 23.62 -0.69
C GLY A 175 -8.84 24.72 0.25
N PRO A 176 -9.68 25.75 0.54
CA PRO A 176 -9.30 26.92 1.36
C PRO A 176 -8.99 26.59 2.83
N HIS A 177 -9.36 25.41 3.30
CA HIS A 177 -9.12 24.91 4.67
C HIS A 177 -8.07 23.79 4.72
N GLY A 178 -7.18 23.70 3.71
CA GLY A 178 -6.11 22.73 3.70
C GLY A 178 -5.04 23.01 4.77
N HIS A 179 -4.41 21.94 5.27
CA HIS A 179 -3.35 22.02 6.30
C HIS A 179 -1.96 22.26 5.70
N GLY A 180 -1.88 22.54 4.39
CA GLY A 180 -0.63 22.85 3.69
C GLY A 180 0.14 21.64 3.18
N LEU A 181 -0.47 20.45 3.12
CA LEU A 181 0.16 19.24 2.56
C LEU A 181 0.54 19.37 1.07
N GLU A 182 -0.16 20.28 0.36
CA GLU A 182 0.10 20.56 -1.05
C GLU A 182 1.23 21.58 -1.27
N ASN A 183 1.74 22.23 -0.22
CA ASN A 183 2.75 23.28 -0.33
C ASN A 183 4.17 22.71 -0.14
N ALA A 184 5.05 22.95 -1.11
CA ALA A 184 6.48 22.57 -1.04
C ALA A 184 7.23 23.28 0.11
N ARG A 185 6.75 24.45 0.57
CA ARG A 185 7.41 25.29 1.59
C ARG A 185 7.12 24.90 3.04
N ALA A 186 6.22 23.95 3.32
CA ALA A 186 5.89 23.56 4.70
C ALA A 186 7.06 22.92 5.46
N THR A 187 8.13 22.51 4.78
CA THR A 187 9.35 21.94 5.40
C THR A 187 10.45 22.95 5.68
N ALA A 188 10.41 24.14 5.11
CA ALA A 188 11.47 25.15 5.26
C ALA A 188 11.35 26.04 6.51
N GLY A 189 10.25 25.91 7.27
CA GLY A 189 9.96 26.75 8.45
C GLY A 189 10.10 26.05 9.80
N ALA A 190 10.54 24.78 9.84
CA ALA A 190 10.69 23.99 11.07
C ALA A 190 12.17 23.78 11.45
N GLY A 191 13.03 24.76 11.14
CA GLY A 191 14.42 24.82 11.58
C GLY A 191 14.61 25.87 12.68
#